data_11cf4cc8ee44da5b40b947d826a4a4da
#
_entry.id   11cf4cc8ee44da5b40b947d826a4a4da
#
_cell.length_a   1.000
_cell.length_b   1.000
_cell.length_c   1.000
_cell.angle_alpha   90.00
_cell.angle_beta   90.00
_cell.angle_gamma   90.00
#
_symmetry.space_group_name_H-M   'P 1'
#
loop_
_entity.id
_entity.type
_entity.pdbx_description
1 polymer ?
#
loop_
_entity_poly.entity_id
_entity_poly.type
_entity_poly.pdbx_seq_one_letter_code
_entity_poly.pdbx_strand_id
1 'polypeptide(L)'
;MRTVRTSKTKRISTPALWLVGLLLLLAARPLLAQDVPIISGAVGFLDSTNTGAVTFQPVLAPVVVIPLGKRLLVESRFDFRESYTQQNNTGPYHGTFFKSTAYLQLDTVVSSKLTFTAGRFLTPFGTYNERQSAIWIQRFQSAPIIAAIGTRTSGSSDGAMVRGVLFSKPTVQLNYVGYYSARTGVSQFQAALAAGDRLDLYFPGKRIEIGTSYARFLQSTPNNSIGTHFWWQPWRSPLQVRSEYAHGPHAQGYWMETSYRLSQWHGESSVIGRLEPVFRMQQVFRNSPGQGDGLPSADTKQADFGLDYHLPHEVRFNSNYSRKFSTTGNANIWGISLTYRFLFPVWRGKQ
;
A
#
# COMPACT_ATOMS: atom_id res chain seq x y z
N MET A 1 -0.24 14.78 -55.94
CA MET A 1 -1.35 15.23 -55.09
C MET A 1 -1.95 14.02 -54.37
N ARG A 2 -1.56 13.75 -53.09
CA ARG A 2 -2.04 12.61 -52.31
C ARG A 2 -2.99 13.17 -51.23
N THR A 3 -4.25 12.81 -51.31
CA THR A 3 -5.30 13.16 -50.35
C THR A 3 -5.13 12.32 -49.08
N VAL A 4 -4.87 12.98 -47.96
CA VAL A 4 -4.85 12.36 -46.62
C VAL A 4 -6.29 12.25 -46.11
N ARG A 5 -6.76 11.03 -45.95
CA ARG A 5 -8.05 10.71 -45.31
C ARG A 5 -7.88 10.81 -43.80
N THR A 6 -8.45 11.82 -43.17
CA THR A 6 -8.54 11.95 -41.71
C THR A 6 -9.64 11.03 -41.17
N SER A 7 -9.27 10.02 -40.43
CA SER A 7 -10.18 9.15 -39.67
C SER A 7 -10.74 9.93 -38.46
N LYS A 8 -12.05 10.18 -38.47
CA LYS A 8 -12.78 10.71 -37.31
C LYS A 8 -12.98 9.62 -36.24
N THR A 9 -12.16 9.61 -35.23
CA THR A 9 -12.39 8.81 -34.01
C THR A 9 -13.61 9.38 -33.29
N LYS A 10 -14.70 8.60 -33.22
CA LYS A 10 -15.88 8.92 -32.41
C LYS A 10 -15.48 8.90 -30.94
N ARG A 11 -15.42 10.06 -30.30
CA ARG A 11 -15.33 10.18 -28.84
C ARG A 11 -16.65 9.68 -28.24
N ILE A 12 -16.59 8.60 -27.49
CA ILE A 12 -17.71 8.15 -26.64
C ILE A 12 -17.90 9.24 -25.58
N SER A 13 -19.09 9.84 -25.57
CA SER A 13 -19.42 10.95 -24.68
C SER A 13 -19.47 10.45 -23.22
N THR A 14 -18.76 11.13 -22.35
CA THR A 14 -18.69 10.90 -20.89
C THR A 14 -20.03 10.71 -20.16
N PRO A 15 -21.19 11.30 -20.60
CA PRO A 15 -22.47 11.06 -19.94
C PRO A 15 -23.01 9.63 -20.09
N ALA A 16 -22.66 8.90 -21.15
CA ALA A 16 -23.15 7.52 -21.33
C ALA A 16 -22.56 6.54 -20.29
N LEU A 17 -21.33 6.74 -19.84
CA LEU A 17 -20.70 5.94 -18.79
C LEU A 17 -21.33 6.16 -17.41
N TRP A 18 -21.75 7.40 -17.11
CA TRP A 18 -22.45 7.72 -15.86
C TRP A 18 -23.86 7.13 -15.84
N LEU A 19 -24.55 7.10 -17.00
CA LEU A 19 -25.89 6.51 -17.11
C LEU A 19 -25.87 5.00 -16.94
N VAL A 20 -24.87 4.31 -17.46
CA VAL A 20 -24.68 2.86 -17.27
C VAL A 20 -24.36 2.54 -15.82
N GLY A 21 -23.53 3.33 -15.15
CA GLY A 21 -23.24 3.19 -13.72
C GLY A 21 -24.47 3.41 -12.83
N LEU A 22 -25.31 4.40 -13.17
CA LEU A 22 -26.55 4.68 -12.47
C LEU A 22 -27.60 3.59 -12.68
N LEU A 23 -27.72 3.07 -13.90
CA LEU A 23 -28.64 1.96 -14.22
C LEU A 23 -28.25 0.65 -13.56
N LEU A 24 -26.96 0.36 -13.40
CA LEU A 24 -26.47 -0.80 -12.62
C LEU A 24 -26.75 -0.65 -11.13
N LEU A 25 -26.70 0.57 -10.60
CA LEU A 25 -27.10 0.86 -9.20
C LEU A 25 -28.60 0.74 -8.97
N LEU A 26 -29.42 1.10 -9.96
CA LEU A 26 -30.90 1.01 -9.87
C LEU A 26 -31.45 -0.40 -10.12
N ALA A 27 -30.71 -1.25 -10.84
CA ALA A 27 -31.09 -2.66 -11.07
C ALA A 27 -30.76 -3.59 -9.89
N ALA A 28 -30.06 -3.13 -8.87
CA ALA A 28 -29.82 -3.87 -7.64
C ALA A 28 -31.10 -3.98 -6.82
N ARG A 29 -31.93 -5.01 -7.10
CA ARG A 29 -32.99 -5.43 -6.18
C ARG A 29 -32.37 -5.73 -4.83
N PRO A 30 -33.01 -5.34 -3.69
CA PRO A 30 -32.51 -5.70 -2.37
C PRO A 30 -32.60 -7.23 -2.23
N LEU A 31 -31.51 -7.92 -2.54
CA LEU A 31 -31.31 -9.30 -2.13
C LEU A 31 -31.07 -9.26 -0.63
N LEU A 32 -31.98 -9.87 0.13
CA LEU A 32 -31.92 -10.03 1.58
C LEU A 32 -30.75 -10.94 2.01
N ALA A 33 -29.55 -10.47 1.79
CA ALA A 33 -28.35 -10.99 2.43
C ALA A 33 -27.90 -9.92 3.42
N GLN A 34 -27.48 -10.33 4.61
CA GLN A 34 -27.00 -9.46 5.70
C GLN A 34 -25.65 -8.81 5.37
N ASP A 35 -25.57 -8.12 4.24
CA ASP A 35 -24.37 -7.49 3.77
C ASP A 35 -24.37 -6.04 4.24
N VAL A 36 -23.74 -5.81 5.39
CA VAL A 36 -23.68 -4.48 6.01
C VAL A 36 -22.49 -3.72 5.44
N PRO A 37 -22.71 -2.58 4.76
CA PRO A 37 -21.61 -1.70 4.37
C PRO A 37 -20.81 -1.24 5.59
N ILE A 38 -19.49 -1.18 5.42
CA ILE A 38 -18.56 -0.80 6.47
C ILE A 38 -17.80 0.45 6.04
N ILE A 39 -17.77 1.44 6.91
CA ILE A 39 -16.84 2.56 6.81
C ILE A 39 -15.78 2.34 7.88
N SER A 40 -14.55 2.25 7.46
CA SER A 40 -13.38 2.08 8.34
C SER A 40 -12.29 3.06 7.90
N GLY A 41 -11.16 3.00 8.55
CA GLY A 41 -10.00 3.79 8.16
C GLY A 41 -9.25 4.32 9.36
N ALA A 42 -8.46 5.36 9.14
CA ALA A 42 -7.76 6.03 10.22
C ALA A 42 -7.65 7.53 9.98
N VAL A 43 -7.52 8.24 11.09
CA VAL A 43 -7.03 9.61 11.14
C VAL A 43 -5.71 9.61 11.87
N GLY A 44 -4.84 10.58 11.57
CA GLY A 44 -3.57 10.66 12.26
C GLY A 44 -2.84 11.97 12.02
N PHE A 45 -1.84 12.17 12.85
CA PHE A 45 -0.86 13.24 12.74
C PHE A 45 0.52 12.60 12.64
N LEU A 46 1.25 12.96 11.62
CA LEU A 46 2.62 12.53 11.40
C LEU A 46 3.52 13.75 11.48
N ASP A 47 4.53 13.69 12.29
CA ASP A 47 5.55 14.74 12.40
C ASP A 47 6.92 14.12 12.15
N SER A 48 7.73 14.77 11.34
CA SER A 48 9.09 14.31 11.04
C SER A 48 10.07 15.47 10.91
N THR A 49 11.26 15.26 11.44
CA THR A 49 12.39 16.17 11.25
C THR A 49 13.46 15.49 10.41
N ASN A 50 13.94 16.16 9.40
CA ASN A 50 15.02 15.68 8.54
C ASN A 50 15.97 16.85 8.24
N THR A 51 17.20 16.78 8.70
CA THR A 51 18.33 17.69 8.40
C THR A 51 17.89 19.13 8.05
N GLY A 52 17.36 19.85 9.07
CA GLY A 52 16.93 21.23 8.92
C GLY A 52 15.53 21.47 8.37
N ALA A 53 14.74 20.43 8.12
CA ALA A 53 13.32 20.55 7.77
C ALA A 53 12.44 19.85 8.80
N VAL A 54 11.36 20.52 9.21
CA VAL A 54 10.28 19.96 10.03
C VAL A 54 9.05 19.83 9.17
N THR A 55 8.44 18.66 9.16
CA THR A 55 7.22 18.41 8.39
C THR A 55 6.14 17.86 9.30
N PHE A 56 5.00 18.51 9.32
CA PHE A 56 3.78 18.11 10.03
C PHE A 56 2.70 17.73 9.02
N GLN A 57 2.10 16.55 9.18
CA GLN A 57 1.12 16.00 8.23
C GLN A 57 -0.12 15.45 8.94
N PRO A 58 -1.24 16.19 9.01
CA PRO A 58 -2.53 15.59 9.28
C PRO A 58 -2.95 14.65 8.12
N VAL A 59 -3.46 13.48 8.47
CA VAL A 59 -3.87 12.44 7.53
C VAL A 59 -5.26 11.94 7.86
N LEU A 60 -6.09 11.78 6.84
CA LEU A 60 -7.37 11.07 6.89
C LEU A 60 -7.38 10.00 5.79
N ALA A 61 -7.53 8.74 6.17
CA ALA A 61 -7.51 7.61 5.24
C ALA A 61 -8.77 6.74 5.41
N PRO A 62 -9.93 7.16 4.88
CA PRO A 62 -11.16 6.38 4.95
C PRO A 62 -11.11 5.18 4.00
N VAL A 63 -11.71 4.07 4.47
CA VAL A 63 -11.96 2.85 3.71
C VAL A 63 -13.47 2.62 3.70
N VAL A 64 -14.01 2.34 2.53
CA VAL A 64 -15.41 1.97 2.35
C VAL A 64 -15.48 0.59 1.72
N VAL A 65 -16.25 -0.30 2.34
CA VAL A 65 -16.46 -1.67 1.87
C VAL A 65 -17.98 -1.90 1.76
N ILE A 66 -18.43 -2.16 0.53
CA ILE A 66 -19.85 -2.37 0.23
C ILE A 66 -20.03 -3.73 -0.44
N PRO A 67 -20.50 -4.74 0.32
CA PRO A 67 -20.87 -6.01 -0.28
C PRO A 67 -22.15 -5.82 -1.14
N LEU A 68 -22.17 -6.38 -2.34
CA LEU A 68 -23.28 -6.39 -3.27
C LEU A 68 -23.72 -7.84 -3.53
N GLY A 69 -24.35 -8.44 -2.50
CA GLY A 69 -24.70 -9.84 -2.50
C GLY A 69 -23.51 -10.75 -2.23
N LYS A 70 -23.63 -12.04 -2.54
CA LYS A 70 -22.68 -13.09 -2.12
C LYS A 70 -21.34 -13.10 -2.88
N ARG A 71 -21.26 -12.40 -4.01
CA ARG A 71 -20.11 -12.54 -4.93
C ARG A 71 -19.45 -11.22 -5.34
N LEU A 72 -20.10 -10.10 -5.08
CA LEU A 72 -19.58 -8.80 -5.49
C LEU A 72 -19.24 -7.97 -4.26
N LEU A 73 -18.09 -7.30 -4.29
CA LEU A 73 -17.62 -6.43 -3.24
C LEU A 73 -17.02 -5.17 -3.87
N VAL A 74 -17.52 -4.01 -3.47
CA VAL A 74 -16.90 -2.72 -3.81
C VAL A 74 -16.04 -2.31 -2.64
N GLU A 75 -14.78 -2.05 -2.91
CA GLU A 75 -13.81 -1.58 -1.92
C GLU A 75 -13.14 -0.29 -2.39
N SER A 76 -12.94 0.61 -1.45
CA SER A 76 -12.19 1.85 -1.74
C SER A 76 -11.38 2.28 -0.53
N ARG A 77 -10.21 2.89 -0.80
CA ARG A 77 -9.42 3.65 0.19
C ARG A 77 -8.98 4.95 -0.44
N PHE A 78 -9.25 6.03 0.27
CA PHE A 78 -8.78 7.37 -0.07
C PHE A 78 -7.72 7.79 0.95
N ASP A 79 -6.71 8.52 0.51
CA ASP A 79 -5.69 9.10 1.38
C ASP A 79 -5.68 10.62 1.16
N PHE A 80 -6.04 11.36 2.21
CA PHE A 80 -5.99 12.82 2.26
C PHE A 80 -4.88 13.20 3.22
N ARG A 81 -3.90 13.95 2.74
CA ARG A 81 -2.77 14.42 3.53
C ARG A 81 -2.55 15.90 3.26
N GLU A 82 -2.32 16.66 4.30
CA GLU A 82 -1.83 18.01 4.17
C GLU A 82 -0.44 18.06 4.82
N SER A 83 0.56 18.53 4.07
CA SER A 83 1.94 18.61 4.53
C SER A 83 2.31 20.06 4.78
N TYR A 84 2.64 20.40 6.00
CA TYR A 84 3.19 21.69 6.39
C TYR A 84 4.68 21.52 6.62
N THR A 85 5.51 22.08 5.75
CA THR A 85 6.97 21.96 5.83
C THR A 85 7.59 23.31 6.13
N GLN A 86 8.43 23.36 7.16
CA GLN A 86 9.29 24.50 7.49
C GLN A 86 10.73 24.11 7.19
N GLN A 87 11.44 24.95 6.44
CA GLN A 87 12.85 24.76 6.07
C GLN A 87 13.77 25.49 7.06
N ASN A 88 14.89 24.85 7.42
CA ASN A 88 15.93 25.40 8.31
C ASN A 88 15.42 25.86 9.68
N ASN A 89 14.32 25.30 10.17
CA ASN A 89 13.65 25.69 11.41
C ASN A 89 13.36 27.20 11.51
N THR A 90 13.26 27.88 10.39
CA THR A 90 13.01 29.32 10.29
C THR A 90 12.04 29.61 9.16
N GLY A 91 11.31 30.73 9.29
CA GLY A 91 10.37 31.14 8.25
C GLY A 91 8.98 30.49 8.36
N PRO A 92 8.08 30.79 7.43
CA PRO A 92 6.72 30.27 7.42
C PRO A 92 6.67 28.79 7.03
N TYR A 93 5.64 28.10 7.50
CA TYR A 93 5.29 26.78 6.99
C TYR A 93 4.67 26.88 5.59
N HIS A 94 5.11 26.02 4.70
CA HIS A 94 4.52 25.86 3.37
C HIS A 94 3.59 24.65 3.37
N GLY A 95 2.30 24.88 3.11
CA GLY A 95 1.27 23.86 3.04
C GLY A 95 1.17 23.24 1.64
N THR A 96 1.07 21.93 1.57
CA THR A 96 0.77 21.19 0.33
C THR A 96 -0.29 20.15 0.59
N PHE A 97 -1.44 20.27 -0.07
CA PHE A 97 -2.51 19.30 0.04
C PHE A 97 -2.35 18.19 -0.98
N PHE A 98 -2.27 16.96 -0.51
CA PHE A 98 -2.21 15.76 -1.31
C PHE A 98 -3.48 14.93 -1.12
N LYS A 99 -4.11 14.55 -2.23
CA LYS A 99 -5.24 13.64 -2.25
C LYS A 99 -4.97 12.51 -3.23
N SER A 100 -5.22 11.28 -2.82
CA SER A 100 -5.10 10.13 -3.70
C SER A 100 -6.21 9.12 -3.44
N THR A 101 -6.53 8.36 -4.47
CA THR A 101 -7.32 7.14 -4.35
C THR A 101 -6.34 5.98 -4.41
N ALA A 102 -6.10 5.37 -3.26
CA ALA A 102 -5.20 4.23 -3.19
C ALA A 102 -5.79 3.06 -3.97
N TYR A 103 -7.08 2.77 -3.75
CA TYR A 103 -7.87 1.86 -4.57
C TYR A 103 -9.35 2.25 -4.59
N LEU A 104 -10.00 1.91 -5.68
CA LEU A 104 -11.44 1.92 -5.90
C LEU A 104 -11.74 0.78 -6.87
N GLN A 105 -12.17 -0.34 -6.35
CA GLN A 105 -12.23 -1.60 -7.07
C GLN A 105 -13.54 -2.35 -6.85
N LEU A 106 -13.90 -3.14 -7.84
CA LEU A 106 -14.97 -4.13 -7.79
C LEU A 106 -14.36 -5.53 -7.80
N ASP A 107 -14.52 -6.25 -6.73
CA ASP A 107 -14.13 -7.65 -6.62
C ASP A 107 -15.32 -8.55 -6.94
N THR A 108 -15.08 -9.53 -7.81
CA THR A 108 -16.05 -10.57 -8.19
C THR A 108 -15.50 -11.93 -7.78
N VAL A 109 -16.09 -12.52 -6.76
CA VAL A 109 -15.72 -13.86 -6.30
C VAL A 109 -16.39 -14.90 -7.21
N VAL A 110 -15.61 -15.49 -8.11
CA VAL A 110 -16.08 -16.53 -9.02
C VAL A 110 -16.13 -17.88 -8.31
N SER A 111 -15.10 -18.17 -7.52
CA SER A 111 -15.00 -19.39 -6.72
C SER A 111 -14.06 -19.16 -5.53
N SER A 112 -13.91 -20.16 -4.66
CA SER A 112 -12.90 -20.13 -3.58
C SER A 112 -11.45 -20.06 -4.11
N LYS A 113 -11.24 -20.32 -5.40
CA LYS A 113 -9.92 -20.32 -6.05
C LYS A 113 -9.70 -19.17 -7.00
N LEU A 114 -10.71 -18.34 -7.28
CA LEU A 114 -10.64 -17.29 -8.28
C LEU A 114 -11.49 -16.10 -7.87
N THR A 115 -10.84 -14.96 -7.73
CA THR A 115 -11.47 -13.65 -7.61
C THR A 115 -10.96 -12.78 -8.77
N PHE A 116 -11.87 -12.11 -9.43
CA PHE A 116 -11.58 -11.12 -10.44
C PHE A 116 -11.79 -9.72 -9.86
N THR A 117 -10.83 -8.84 -10.04
CA THR A 117 -10.86 -7.44 -9.58
C THR A 117 -10.80 -6.52 -10.80
N ALA A 118 -11.65 -5.49 -10.84
CA ALA A 118 -11.62 -4.46 -11.86
C ALA A 118 -11.65 -3.07 -11.22
N GLY A 119 -10.93 -2.12 -11.81
CA GLY A 119 -10.85 -0.74 -11.35
C GLY A 119 -9.45 -0.33 -10.96
N ARG A 120 -9.35 0.56 -9.95
CA ARG A 120 -8.09 0.96 -9.35
C ARG A 120 -7.77 0.07 -8.17
N PHE A 121 -6.62 -0.57 -8.19
CA PHE A 121 -6.15 -1.46 -7.12
C PHE A 121 -4.68 -1.17 -6.76
N LEU A 122 -4.25 -1.59 -5.58
CA LEU A 122 -2.85 -1.52 -5.19
C LEU A 122 -2.05 -2.53 -6.01
N THR A 123 -0.97 -2.06 -6.63
CA THR A 123 -0.11 -2.91 -7.47
C THR A 123 0.46 -4.06 -6.64
N PRO A 124 0.20 -5.33 -7.02
CA PRO A 124 0.57 -6.49 -6.22
C PRO A 124 2.02 -6.90 -6.47
N PHE A 125 2.97 -5.98 -6.23
CA PHE A 125 4.40 -6.24 -6.28
C PHE A 125 4.96 -6.21 -4.87
N GLY A 126 5.61 -7.30 -4.43
CA GLY A 126 5.96 -7.50 -3.03
C GLY A 126 4.74 -7.59 -2.12
N THR A 127 4.93 -7.34 -0.84
CA THR A 127 3.87 -7.35 0.17
C THR A 127 3.59 -5.99 0.78
N TYR A 128 4.58 -5.08 0.74
CA TYR A 128 4.46 -3.78 1.41
C TYR A 128 3.27 -2.98 0.89
N ASN A 129 3.14 -2.86 -0.42
CA ASN A 129 2.15 -1.98 -1.03
C ASN A 129 0.71 -2.38 -0.67
N GLU A 130 0.33 -3.64 -0.86
CA GLU A 130 -1.02 -4.12 -0.57
C GLU A 130 -1.30 -4.26 0.93
N ARG A 131 -0.33 -4.78 1.70
CA ARG A 131 -0.59 -5.25 3.06
C ARG A 131 -0.12 -4.29 4.15
N GLN A 132 0.75 -3.32 3.83
CA GLN A 132 1.44 -2.51 4.84
C GLN A 132 1.37 -1.01 4.56
N SER A 133 0.90 -0.56 3.40
CA SER A 133 0.90 0.87 3.03
C SER A 133 -0.14 1.72 3.78
N ALA A 134 -1.08 1.12 4.47
CA ALA A 134 -2.09 1.85 5.23
C ALA A 134 -1.51 2.42 6.55
N ILE A 135 -1.84 3.67 6.88
CA ILE A 135 -1.26 4.40 8.03
C ILE A 135 -1.47 3.70 9.38
N TRP A 136 -2.54 2.92 9.53
CA TRP A 136 -2.81 2.16 10.76
C TRP A 136 -2.07 0.83 10.86
N ILE A 137 -1.39 0.41 9.77
CA ILE A 137 -0.57 -0.80 9.72
C ILE A 137 0.93 -0.47 9.71
N GLN A 138 1.29 0.66 9.10
CA GLN A 138 2.69 1.11 9.02
C GLN A 138 3.28 1.30 10.41
N ARG A 139 4.47 0.77 10.63
CA ARG A 139 5.25 0.95 11.86
C ARG A 139 6.23 2.12 11.79
N PHE A 140 6.60 2.51 10.59
CA PHE A 140 7.40 3.70 10.31
C PHE A 140 6.59 4.64 9.41
N GLN A 141 6.79 5.93 9.57
CA GLN A 141 6.10 6.94 8.77
C GLN A 141 6.50 6.90 7.28
N SER A 142 7.71 6.41 6.99
CA SER A 142 8.21 6.26 5.64
C SER A 142 8.01 4.84 5.10
N ALA A 143 7.64 4.75 3.84
CA ALA A 143 7.73 3.49 3.10
C ALA A 143 9.18 2.99 3.04
N PRO A 144 9.41 1.67 2.85
CA PRO A 144 10.73 1.16 2.52
C PRO A 144 11.30 1.85 1.29
N ILE A 145 12.62 2.17 1.32
CA ILE A 145 13.26 2.94 0.24
C ILE A 145 13.25 2.25 -1.13
N ILE A 146 12.96 0.93 -1.18
CA ILE A 146 12.84 0.17 -2.42
C ILE A 146 11.40 0.04 -2.92
N ALA A 147 10.40 0.51 -2.18
CA ALA A 147 8.99 0.25 -2.49
C ALA A 147 8.56 0.72 -3.88
N ALA A 148 9.25 1.71 -4.46
CA ALA A 148 8.95 2.21 -5.79
C ALA A 148 9.49 1.34 -6.94
N ILE A 149 10.36 0.35 -6.70
CA ILE A 149 11.01 -0.43 -7.78
C ILE A 149 9.98 -1.16 -8.66
N GLY A 150 9.00 -1.81 -8.04
CA GLY A 150 7.99 -2.59 -8.76
C GLY A 150 6.63 -1.92 -8.91
N THR A 151 6.41 -0.79 -8.25
CA THR A 151 5.11 -0.11 -8.23
C THR A 151 5.12 1.24 -8.93
N ARG A 152 6.31 1.82 -9.09
CA ARG A 152 6.52 3.20 -9.54
C ARG A 152 5.67 4.21 -8.73
N THR A 153 5.40 5.36 -9.28
CA THR A 153 4.97 6.60 -8.64
C THR A 153 3.85 6.51 -7.60
N SER A 154 2.73 5.87 -7.90
CA SER A 154 1.54 5.93 -7.04
C SER A 154 1.30 4.67 -6.19
N GLY A 155 2.00 3.58 -6.50
CA GLY A 155 1.71 2.28 -5.89
C GLY A 155 0.36 1.67 -6.32
N SER A 156 -0.36 2.30 -7.25
CA SER A 156 -1.68 1.84 -7.72
C SER A 156 -1.67 1.54 -9.20
N SER A 157 -2.50 0.62 -9.64
CA SER A 157 -2.74 0.20 -11.00
C SER A 157 -4.21 0.43 -11.36
N ASP A 158 -4.49 0.81 -12.61
CA ASP A 158 -5.85 1.01 -13.13
C ASP A 158 -6.13 -0.03 -14.22
N GLY A 159 -6.96 -1.02 -13.94
CA GLY A 159 -7.21 -2.09 -14.90
C GLY A 159 -7.91 -3.31 -14.33
N ALA A 160 -7.31 -4.46 -14.49
CA ALA A 160 -7.87 -5.73 -14.03
C ALA A 160 -6.82 -6.62 -13.36
N MET A 161 -7.27 -7.39 -12.38
CA MET A 161 -6.47 -8.33 -11.64
C MET A 161 -7.25 -9.62 -11.41
N VAL A 162 -6.56 -10.74 -11.46
CA VAL A 162 -7.05 -12.05 -11.05
C VAL A 162 -6.22 -12.55 -9.88
N ARG A 163 -6.85 -13.08 -8.86
CA ARG A 163 -6.16 -13.64 -7.71
C ARG A 163 -6.90 -14.83 -7.13
N GLY A 164 -6.16 -15.70 -6.47
CA GLY A 164 -6.76 -16.86 -5.84
C GLY A 164 -5.76 -17.84 -5.28
N VAL A 165 -6.22 -19.06 -5.05
CA VAL A 165 -5.45 -20.15 -4.48
C VAL A 165 -5.34 -21.26 -5.53
N LEU A 166 -4.11 -21.55 -6.00
CA LEU A 166 -3.86 -22.66 -6.94
C LEU A 166 -4.09 -24.00 -6.25
N PHE A 167 -3.51 -24.17 -5.07
CA PHE A 167 -3.79 -25.32 -4.22
C PHE A 167 -3.66 -24.96 -2.73
N SER A 168 -4.38 -25.68 -1.89
CA SER A 168 -4.33 -25.54 -0.45
C SER A 168 -4.36 -26.92 0.20
N LYS A 169 -3.32 -27.17 1.02
CA LYS A 169 -3.17 -28.35 1.88
C LYS A 169 -2.92 -27.88 3.30
N PRO A 170 -3.14 -28.68 4.33
CA PRO A 170 -2.90 -28.29 5.73
C PRO A 170 -1.48 -27.80 6.00
N THR A 171 -0.49 -28.28 5.22
CA THR A 171 0.92 -27.94 5.42
C THR A 171 1.42 -26.82 4.51
N VAL A 172 0.76 -26.59 3.36
CA VAL A 172 1.22 -25.62 2.37
C VAL A 172 0.07 -25.11 1.51
N GLN A 173 0.11 -23.83 1.18
CA GLN A 173 -0.83 -23.16 0.29
C GLN A 173 -0.06 -22.34 -0.73
N LEU A 174 -0.43 -22.43 -2.00
CA LEU A 174 0.09 -21.60 -3.08
C LEU A 174 -0.98 -20.64 -3.56
N ASN A 175 -0.72 -19.34 -3.39
CA ASN A 175 -1.56 -18.26 -3.88
C ASN A 175 -0.95 -17.66 -5.14
N TYR A 176 -1.79 -17.07 -5.96
CA TYR A 176 -1.37 -16.37 -7.17
C TYR A 176 -2.12 -15.06 -7.33
N VAL A 177 -1.45 -14.12 -7.98
CA VAL A 177 -2.02 -12.87 -8.47
C VAL A 177 -1.46 -12.63 -9.86
N GLY A 178 -2.31 -12.22 -10.80
CA GLY A 178 -1.90 -11.72 -12.10
C GLY A 178 -2.64 -10.41 -12.39
N TYR A 179 -1.99 -9.40 -12.97
CA TYR A 179 -2.62 -8.12 -13.23
C TYR A 179 -2.17 -7.49 -14.54
N TYR A 180 -3.06 -6.63 -15.04
CA TYR A 180 -2.79 -5.70 -16.12
C TYR A 180 -3.25 -4.31 -15.71
N SER A 181 -2.39 -3.32 -15.93
CA SER A 181 -2.64 -1.91 -15.65
C SER A 181 -2.56 -1.10 -16.94
N ALA A 182 -3.59 -0.32 -17.22
CA ALA A 182 -3.58 0.67 -18.28
C ALA A 182 -2.87 1.96 -17.81
N ARG A 183 -2.37 2.75 -18.75
CA ARG A 183 -1.85 4.08 -18.45
C ARG A 183 -2.98 5.04 -18.17
N THR A 184 -2.96 5.70 -17.01
CA THR A 184 -3.85 6.83 -16.70
C THR A 184 -3.07 8.10 -16.48
N GLY A 185 -3.65 9.25 -16.87
CA GLY A 185 -2.89 10.41 -17.26
C GLY A 185 -2.88 11.60 -16.31
N VAL A 186 -3.21 11.49 -15.00
CA VAL A 186 -3.26 12.68 -14.14
C VAL A 186 -2.33 12.47 -12.93
N SER A 187 -1.48 13.46 -12.65
CA SER A 187 -0.34 13.43 -11.73
C SER A 187 -0.48 12.63 -10.43
N GLN A 188 -1.53 12.87 -9.64
CA GLN A 188 -1.75 12.17 -8.36
C GLN A 188 -2.45 10.81 -8.52
N PHE A 189 -3.08 10.57 -9.67
CA PHE A 189 -3.81 9.35 -10.01
C PHE A 189 -3.14 8.59 -11.17
N GLN A 190 -1.86 8.82 -11.37
CA GLN A 190 -1.13 8.23 -12.47
C GLN A 190 -0.88 6.73 -12.22
N ALA A 191 -1.33 5.89 -13.15
CA ALA A 191 -0.93 4.50 -13.24
C ALA A 191 -0.03 4.28 -14.45
N ALA A 192 0.93 3.38 -14.32
CA ALA A 192 1.79 2.97 -15.43
C ALA A 192 1.12 1.88 -16.26
N LEU A 193 1.37 1.87 -17.58
CA LEU A 193 1.04 0.75 -18.42
C LEU A 193 1.98 -0.42 -18.05
N ALA A 194 1.42 -1.45 -17.41
CA ALA A 194 2.19 -2.58 -16.89
C ALA A 194 1.39 -3.87 -16.87
N ALA A 195 2.09 -4.99 -16.86
CA ALA A 195 1.53 -6.29 -16.54
C ALA A 195 2.46 -7.00 -15.56
N GLY A 196 1.93 -7.86 -14.72
CA GLY A 196 2.76 -8.56 -13.75
C GLY A 196 2.01 -9.64 -13.01
N ASP A 197 2.75 -10.31 -12.15
CA ASP A 197 2.25 -11.40 -11.34
C ASP A 197 2.96 -11.48 -9.99
N ARG A 198 2.36 -12.27 -9.07
CA ARG A 198 2.95 -12.68 -7.80
C ARG A 198 2.51 -14.09 -7.46
N LEU A 199 3.45 -14.86 -6.94
CA LEU A 199 3.22 -16.19 -6.39
C LEU A 199 3.68 -16.21 -4.93
N ASP A 200 2.79 -16.66 -4.04
CA ASP A 200 3.03 -16.71 -2.60
C ASP A 200 2.87 -18.15 -2.09
N LEU A 201 3.93 -18.71 -1.55
CA LEU A 201 3.94 -20.01 -0.90
C LEU A 201 3.84 -19.82 0.61
N TYR A 202 2.71 -20.22 1.19
CA TYR A 202 2.43 -20.08 2.62
C TYR A 202 2.44 -21.44 3.33
N PHE A 203 3.10 -21.50 4.47
CA PHE A 203 3.20 -22.67 5.36
C PHE A 203 2.41 -22.41 6.65
N PRO A 204 1.12 -22.83 6.73
CA PRO A 204 0.26 -22.52 7.87
C PRO A 204 0.82 -22.95 9.22
N GLY A 205 1.38 -24.15 9.31
CA GLY A 205 1.93 -24.70 10.55
C GLY A 205 3.15 -23.94 11.10
N LYS A 206 3.88 -23.23 10.25
CA LYS A 206 5.05 -22.41 10.62
C LYS A 206 4.77 -20.92 10.57
N ARG A 207 3.63 -20.52 9.97
CA ARG A 207 3.25 -19.13 9.66
C ARG A 207 4.37 -18.40 8.90
N ILE A 208 4.94 -19.08 7.92
CA ILE A 208 5.95 -18.56 7.00
C ILE A 208 5.30 -18.36 5.64
N GLU A 209 5.55 -17.22 5.02
CA GLU A 209 5.22 -16.95 3.62
C GLU A 209 6.51 -16.56 2.88
N ILE A 210 6.70 -17.13 1.71
CA ILE A 210 7.79 -16.79 0.79
C ILE A 210 7.15 -16.58 -0.56
N GLY A 211 7.49 -15.51 -1.26
CA GLY A 211 6.92 -15.28 -2.56
C GLY A 211 7.86 -14.56 -3.51
N THR A 212 7.43 -14.53 -4.76
CA THR A 212 8.11 -13.82 -5.85
C THR A 212 7.11 -12.98 -6.62
N SER A 213 7.58 -11.86 -7.15
CA SER A 213 6.80 -10.92 -7.93
C SER A 213 7.54 -10.53 -9.19
N TYR A 214 6.79 -10.34 -10.25
CA TYR A 214 7.28 -9.82 -11.51
C TYR A 214 6.41 -8.67 -11.99
N ALA A 215 7.01 -7.62 -12.52
CA ALA A 215 6.32 -6.52 -13.17
C ALA A 215 7.06 -6.14 -14.46
N ARG A 216 6.33 -6.05 -15.56
CA ARG A 216 6.80 -5.53 -16.83
C ARG A 216 6.12 -4.22 -17.14
N PHE A 217 6.88 -3.15 -17.17
CA PHE A 217 6.43 -1.84 -17.62
C PHE A 217 6.53 -1.78 -19.13
N LEU A 218 5.41 -1.46 -19.77
CA LEU A 218 5.27 -1.50 -21.23
C LEU A 218 5.33 -0.12 -21.87
N GLN A 219 5.49 0.92 -21.06
CA GLN A 219 5.49 2.30 -21.49
C GLN A 219 6.90 2.76 -21.82
N SER A 220 7.06 3.49 -22.94
CA SER A 220 8.35 4.00 -23.45
C SER A 220 9.31 2.86 -23.78
N THR A 221 10.44 2.75 -23.12
CA THR A 221 11.32 1.58 -23.21
C THR A 221 10.84 0.51 -22.23
N PRO A 222 10.37 -0.64 -22.73
CA PRO A 222 9.92 -1.73 -21.85
C PRO A 222 11.03 -2.18 -20.91
N ASN A 223 10.68 -2.34 -19.63
CA ASN A 223 11.62 -2.81 -18.62
C ASN A 223 10.93 -3.70 -17.60
N ASN A 224 11.72 -4.51 -16.91
CA ASN A 224 11.25 -5.52 -15.99
C ASN A 224 11.71 -5.19 -14.57
N SER A 225 10.87 -5.55 -13.59
CA SER A 225 11.24 -5.59 -12.18
C SER A 225 10.91 -6.96 -11.62
N ILE A 226 11.78 -7.48 -10.78
CA ILE A 226 11.62 -8.76 -10.09
C ILE A 226 11.75 -8.50 -8.61
N GLY A 227 10.91 -9.15 -7.81
CA GLY A 227 10.97 -9.06 -6.36
C GLY A 227 10.81 -10.41 -5.70
N THR A 228 11.33 -10.53 -4.50
CA THR A 228 11.07 -11.66 -3.60
C THR A 228 10.72 -11.12 -2.23
N HIS A 229 9.90 -11.86 -1.49
CA HIS A 229 9.56 -11.48 -0.14
C HIS A 229 9.55 -12.67 0.81
N PHE A 230 9.71 -12.35 2.07
CA PHE A 230 9.65 -13.28 3.19
C PHE A 230 8.84 -12.65 4.31
N TRP A 231 7.90 -13.43 4.89
CA TRP A 231 7.14 -13.04 6.06
C TRP A 231 7.06 -14.20 7.03
N TRP A 232 7.41 -13.95 8.30
CA TRP A 232 7.35 -14.94 9.36
C TRP A 232 6.73 -14.35 10.62
N GLN A 233 5.77 -15.08 11.17
CA GLN A 233 5.12 -14.76 12.43
C GLN A 233 4.96 -16.06 13.22
N PRO A 234 5.93 -16.42 14.10
CA PRO A 234 5.91 -17.70 14.79
C PRO A 234 4.68 -17.87 15.68
N TRP A 235 4.25 -19.10 15.84
CA TRP A 235 3.19 -19.46 16.76
C TRP A 235 3.53 -19.06 18.19
N ARG A 236 2.56 -18.52 18.92
CA ARG A 236 2.69 -18.13 20.34
C ARG A 236 3.78 -17.09 20.60
N SER A 237 4.25 -16.41 19.60
CA SER A 237 5.20 -15.30 19.75
C SER A 237 4.66 -14.07 19.04
N PRO A 238 4.69 -12.90 19.66
CA PRO A 238 4.34 -11.63 19.02
C PRO A 238 5.43 -11.12 18.06
N LEU A 239 6.47 -11.91 17.83
CA LEU A 239 7.51 -11.61 16.86
C LEU A 239 6.95 -11.58 15.45
N GLN A 240 7.30 -10.56 14.69
CA GLN A 240 7.09 -10.52 13.25
C GLN A 240 8.40 -10.19 12.56
N VAL A 241 8.71 -10.93 11.50
CA VAL A 241 9.86 -10.65 10.62
C VAL A 241 9.33 -10.54 9.20
N ARG A 242 9.70 -9.48 8.51
CA ARG A 242 9.33 -9.21 7.13
C ARG A 242 10.55 -8.76 6.35
N SER A 243 10.63 -9.14 5.11
CA SER A 243 11.72 -8.72 4.24
C SER A 243 11.26 -8.74 2.79
N GLU A 244 11.77 -7.82 2.01
CA GLU A 244 11.64 -7.84 0.55
C GLU A 244 12.97 -7.46 -0.09
N TYR A 245 13.24 -8.10 -1.22
CA TYR A 245 14.25 -7.70 -2.18
C TYR A 245 13.57 -7.34 -3.49
N ALA A 246 14.03 -6.30 -4.14
CA ALA A 246 13.57 -5.92 -5.46
C ALA A 246 14.74 -5.51 -6.35
N HIS A 247 14.64 -5.90 -7.62
CA HIS A 247 15.56 -5.53 -8.68
C HIS A 247 14.76 -4.91 -9.83
N GLY A 248 15.20 -3.77 -10.30
CA GLY A 248 14.63 -3.05 -11.43
C GLY A 248 15.73 -2.47 -12.33
N PRO A 249 15.37 -1.75 -13.39
CA PRO A 249 16.32 -1.27 -14.39
C PRO A 249 17.32 -0.24 -13.82
N HIS A 250 16.91 0.56 -12.84
CA HIS A 250 17.71 1.67 -12.32
C HIS A 250 18.27 1.44 -10.93
N ALA A 251 17.77 0.44 -10.21
CA ALA A 251 18.19 0.14 -8.86
C ALA A 251 17.82 -1.28 -8.45
N GLN A 252 18.52 -1.76 -7.43
CA GLN A 252 18.16 -2.94 -6.68
C GLN A 252 18.33 -2.67 -5.20
N GLY A 253 17.67 -3.47 -4.36
CA GLY A 253 17.81 -3.29 -2.93
C GLY A 253 16.93 -4.21 -2.12
N TYR A 254 17.01 -4.04 -0.81
CA TYR A 254 16.23 -4.83 0.13
C TYR A 254 15.83 -4.01 1.36
N TRP A 255 14.84 -4.50 2.05
CA TRP A 255 14.55 -4.13 3.42
C TRP A 255 14.21 -5.36 4.24
N MET A 256 14.49 -5.28 5.52
CA MET A 256 14.09 -6.25 6.53
C MET A 256 13.58 -5.50 7.75
N GLU A 257 12.43 -5.88 8.25
CA GLU A 257 11.78 -5.30 9.42
C GLU A 257 11.46 -6.40 10.42
N THR A 258 11.72 -6.13 11.67
CA THR A 258 11.32 -6.98 12.79
C THR A 258 10.60 -6.16 13.83
N SER A 259 9.57 -6.73 14.44
CA SER A 259 8.88 -6.14 15.58
C SER A 259 8.53 -7.20 16.61
N TYR A 260 8.42 -6.78 17.86
CA TYR A 260 8.09 -7.64 18.97
C TYR A 260 7.19 -6.92 19.98
N ARG A 261 5.93 -7.34 20.10
CA ARG A 261 5.01 -6.76 21.09
C ARG A 261 5.24 -7.38 22.45
N LEU A 262 5.45 -6.57 23.48
CA LEU A 262 5.82 -7.01 24.82
C LEU A 262 4.64 -7.57 25.64
N SER A 263 3.45 -7.65 25.05
CA SER A 263 2.23 -8.15 25.71
C SER A 263 2.36 -9.59 26.24
N GLN A 264 3.22 -10.38 25.65
CA GLN A 264 3.44 -11.77 26.10
C GLN A 264 4.15 -11.84 27.47
N TRP A 265 4.96 -10.84 27.80
CA TRP A 265 5.71 -10.83 29.07
C TRP A 265 4.95 -10.15 30.21
N HIS A 266 4.15 -9.13 29.90
CA HIS A 266 3.54 -8.28 30.90
C HIS A 266 2.00 -8.15 30.78
N GLY A 267 1.37 -8.91 29.89
CA GLY A 267 -0.06 -8.82 29.60
C GLY A 267 -0.44 -7.55 28.81
N GLU A 268 -1.53 -7.61 28.06
CA GLU A 268 -1.96 -6.52 27.14
C GLU A 268 -2.42 -5.25 27.88
N SER A 269 -2.85 -5.36 29.12
CA SER A 269 -3.32 -4.22 29.92
C SER A 269 -2.22 -3.40 30.55
N SER A 270 -1.00 -3.94 30.69
CA SER A 270 0.12 -3.24 31.31
C SER A 270 0.73 -2.20 30.35
N VAL A 271 1.36 -1.17 30.91
CA VAL A 271 2.10 -0.17 30.14
C VAL A 271 3.19 -0.81 29.27
N ILE A 272 3.96 -1.73 29.84
CA ILE A 272 5.03 -2.43 29.12
C ILE A 272 4.47 -3.35 28.05
N GLY A 273 3.39 -4.09 28.34
CA GLY A 273 2.77 -5.00 27.37
C GLY A 273 2.18 -4.30 26.12
N ARG A 274 1.93 -3.00 26.20
CA ARG A 274 1.47 -2.18 25.08
C ARG A 274 2.61 -1.66 24.18
N LEU A 275 3.86 -1.84 24.58
CA LEU A 275 5.02 -1.44 23.79
C LEU A 275 5.33 -2.49 22.72
N GLU A 276 5.70 -2.01 21.54
CA GLU A 276 6.17 -2.80 20.41
C GLU A 276 7.43 -2.14 19.83
N PRO A 277 8.64 -2.53 20.26
CA PRO A 277 9.88 -2.13 19.59
C PRO A 277 9.91 -2.68 18.16
N VAL A 278 10.37 -1.84 17.25
CA VAL A 278 10.47 -2.13 15.82
C VAL A 278 11.87 -1.74 15.33
N PHE A 279 12.44 -2.58 14.49
CA PHE A 279 13.70 -2.30 13.80
C PHE A 279 13.55 -2.58 12.33
N ARG A 280 14.06 -1.68 11.47
CA ARG A 280 14.13 -1.90 10.02
C ARG A 280 15.50 -1.53 9.50
N MET A 281 16.10 -2.42 8.72
CA MET A 281 17.31 -2.19 7.95
C MET A 281 16.99 -2.24 6.47
N GLN A 282 17.54 -1.31 5.70
CA GLN A 282 17.24 -1.20 4.28
C GLN A 282 18.41 -0.63 3.50
N GLN A 283 18.52 -1.05 2.24
CA GLN A 283 19.57 -0.59 1.33
C GLN A 283 19.06 -0.54 -0.11
N VAL A 284 19.46 0.50 -0.82
CA VAL A 284 19.32 0.65 -2.27
C VAL A 284 20.69 0.81 -2.89
N PHE A 285 20.92 0.08 -3.96
CA PHE A 285 22.05 0.23 -4.87
C PHE A 285 21.52 0.83 -6.17
N ARG A 286 22.07 1.97 -6.57
CA ARG A 286 21.68 2.67 -7.79
C ARG A 286 22.56 2.23 -8.96
N ASN A 287 21.96 1.67 -9.99
CA ASN A 287 22.65 1.32 -11.24
C ASN A 287 22.75 2.54 -12.17
N SER A 288 21.71 3.39 -12.17
CA SER A 288 21.67 4.64 -12.93
C SER A 288 20.68 5.62 -12.30
N PRO A 289 20.93 6.93 -12.34
CA PRO A 289 19.97 7.90 -11.86
C PRO A 289 18.74 7.90 -12.76
N GLY A 290 17.56 7.73 -12.16
CA GLY A 290 16.26 7.87 -12.80
C GLY A 290 15.56 9.12 -12.26
N GLN A 291 15.07 10.00 -13.12
CA GLN A 291 14.29 11.15 -12.68
C GLN A 291 12.87 10.71 -12.34
N GLY A 292 12.39 11.05 -11.14
CA GLY A 292 11.00 10.84 -10.72
C GLY A 292 10.60 9.37 -10.53
N ASP A 293 11.57 8.47 -10.31
CA ASP A 293 11.30 7.04 -10.09
C ASP A 293 10.93 6.70 -8.63
N GLY A 294 10.91 7.71 -7.75
CA GLY A 294 10.56 7.54 -6.34
C GLY A 294 11.65 6.89 -5.46
N LEU A 295 12.83 6.67 -6.03
CA LEU A 295 13.98 6.06 -5.34
C LEU A 295 14.99 7.11 -4.91
N PRO A 296 15.85 6.83 -3.92
CA PRO A 296 17.00 7.67 -3.61
C PRO A 296 17.88 7.91 -4.85
N SER A 297 18.44 9.11 -4.99
CA SER A 297 19.28 9.48 -6.15
C SER A 297 20.62 8.77 -6.19
N ALA A 298 21.07 8.20 -5.09
CA ALA A 298 22.36 7.54 -4.93
C ALA A 298 22.23 6.30 -4.03
N ASP A 299 23.30 5.50 -3.95
CA ASP A 299 23.41 4.40 -3.02
C ASP A 299 23.07 4.86 -1.61
N THR A 300 22.14 4.19 -1.00
CA THR A 300 21.59 4.58 0.29
C THR A 300 21.40 3.37 1.20
N LYS A 301 21.96 3.49 2.40
CA LYS A 301 21.71 2.56 3.53
C LYS A 301 20.92 3.30 4.59
N GLN A 302 19.98 2.63 5.23
CA GLN A 302 19.20 3.24 6.31
C GLN A 302 18.88 2.20 7.38
N ALA A 303 19.02 2.60 8.63
CA ALA A 303 18.57 1.85 9.79
C ALA A 303 17.52 2.68 10.53
N ASP A 304 16.37 2.05 10.79
CA ASP A 304 15.24 2.66 11.46
C ASP A 304 14.98 1.94 12.77
N PHE A 305 14.83 2.70 13.86
CA PHE A 305 14.44 2.23 15.16
C PHE A 305 13.12 2.87 15.54
N GLY A 306 12.13 2.08 15.89
CA GLY A 306 10.79 2.53 16.24
C GLY A 306 10.31 1.96 17.55
N LEU A 307 9.41 2.68 18.19
CA LEU A 307 8.67 2.23 19.36
C LEU A 307 7.20 2.60 19.15
N ASP A 308 6.36 1.59 18.96
CA ASP A 308 4.92 1.72 18.95
C ASP A 308 4.37 1.54 20.37
N TYR A 309 3.43 2.41 20.76
CA TYR A 309 2.67 2.29 21.99
C TYR A 309 1.17 2.16 21.65
N HIS A 310 0.63 0.99 21.94
CA HIS A 310 -0.76 0.65 21.66
C HIS A 310 -1.66 1.12 22.80
N LEU A 311 -2.35 2.23 22.60
CA LEU A 311 -3.33 2.77 23.52
C LEU A 311 -4.69 2.03 23.38
N PRO A 312 -5.59 2.12 24.37
CA PRO A 312 -6.96 1.64 24.23
C PRO A 312 -7.68 2.32 23.04
N HIS A 313 -8.79 1.71 22.58
CA HIS A 313 -9.65 2.25 21.54
C HIS A 313 -8.96 2.46 20.17
N GLU A 314 -8.08 1.53 19.78
CA GLU A 314 -7.40 1.56 18.46
C GLU A 314 -6.55 2.81 18.22
N VAL A 315 -6.08 3.46 19.27
CA VAL A 315 -5.12 4.57 19.20
C VAL A 315 -3.72 4.02 19.30
N ARG A 316 -2.82 4.49 18.41
CA ARG A 316 -1.41 4.13 18.44
C ARG A 316 -0.55 5.39 18.38
N PHE A 317 0.36 5.49 19.33
CA PHE A 317 1.46 6.43 19.31
C PHE A 317 2.71 5.73 18.79
N ASN A 318 3.43 6.36 17.86
CA ASN A 318 4.69 5.86 17.34
C ASN A 318 5.77 6.93 17.46
N SER A 319 6.95 6.54 17.90
CA SER A 319 8.17 7.34 17.85
C SER A 319 9.24 6.58 17.11
N ASN A 320 9.92 7.20 16.18
CA ASN A 320 10.96 6.57 15.39
C ASN A 320 12.17 7.47 15.17
N TYR A 321 13.31 6.81 15.03
CA TYR A 321 14.56 7.43 14.62
C TYR A 321 15.13 6.65 13.44
N SER A 322 15.55 7.35 12.41
CA SER A 322 16.19 6.77 11.23
C SER A 322 17.55 7.41 10.99
N ARG A 323 18.56 6.57 10.81
CA ARG A 323 19.89 6.98 10.38
C ARG A 323 20.10 6.58 8.93
N LYS A 324 20.20 7.56 8.06
CA LYS A 324 20.44 7.40 6.63
C LYS A 324 21.90 7.71 6.31
N PHE A 325 22.52 6.85 5.49
CA PHE A 325 23.84 7.00 4.93
C PHE A 325 23.73 6.99 3.40
N SER A 326 24.23 8.02 2.76
CA SER A 326 24.21 8.11 1.29
C SER A 326 25.46 8.85 0.81
N THR A 327 25.89 8.54 -0.42
CA THR A 327 26.98 9.27 -1.07
C THR A 327 26.66 10.74 -1.30
N THR A 328 25.38 11.12 -1.30
CA THR A 328 24.90 12.50 -1.42
C THR A 328 24.73 13.22 -0.07
N GLY A 329 24.98 12.54 1.03
CA GLY A 329 24.87 13.10 2.39
C GLY A 329 24.16 12.19 3.37
N ASN A 330 24.56 12.28 4.64
CA ASN A 330 23.96 11.54 5.74
C ASN A 330 22.83 12.37 6.36
N ALA A 331 21.81 11.68 6.90
CA ALA A 331 20.72 12.33 7.58
C ALA A 331 20.28 11.58 8.84
N ASN A 332 19.88 12.34 9.86
CA ASN A 332 19.13 11.86 11.00
C ASN A 332 17.68 12.30 10.81
N ILE A 333 16.76 11.36 10.91
CA ILE A 333 15.34 11.62 10.74
C ILE A 333 14.63 11.14 12.01
N TRP A 334 13.93 12.05 12.65
CA TRP A 334 13.08 11.75 13.78
C TRP A 334 11.64 11.82 13.33
N GLY A 335 10.80 10.94 13.85
CA GLY A 335 9.39 10.96 13.56
C GLY A 335 8.56 10.63 14.79
N ILE A 336 7.44 11.32 14.93
CA ILE A 336 6.42 11.07 15.93
C ILE A 336 5.09 11.00 15.21
N SER A 337 4.25 10.04 15.55
CA SER A 337 2.89 9.98 15.01
C SER A 337 1.88 9.51 16.04
N LEU A 338 0.67 10.01 15.89
CA LEU A 338 -0.52 9.55 16.59
C LEU A 338 -1.56 9.15 15.55
N THR A 339 -2.04 7.92 15.61
CA THR A 339 -3.06 7.41 14.70
C THR A 339 -4.22 6.83 15.49
N TYR A 340 -5.44 7.07 15.02
CA TYR A 340 -6.66 6.47 15.52
C TYR A 340 -7.35 5.72 14.39
N ARG A 341 -7.61 4.44 14.58
CA ARG A 341 -8.37 3.61 13.66
C ARG A 341 -9.84 3.60 14.05
N PHE A 342 -10.71 3.83 13.09
CA PHE A 342 -12.16 3.78 13.30
C PHE A 342 -12.82 2.69 12.45
N LEU A 343 -13.94 2.17 12.94
CA LEU A 343 -14.77 1.16 12.25
C LEU A 343 -16.25 1.44 12.56
N PHE A 344 -17.01 1.81 11.54
CA PHE A 344 -18.43 2.08 11.65
C PHE A 344 -19.24 1.17 10.70
N PRO A 345 -20.05 0.25 11.20
CA PRO A 345 -21.06 -0.41 10.39
C PRO A 345 -22.14 0.63 10.02
N VAL A 346 -22.42 0.82 8.73
CA VAL A 346 -23.32 1.88 8.24
C VAL A 346 -24.79 1.53 8.47
N TRP A 347 -25.10 0.24 8.56
CA TRP A 347 -26.48 -0.23 8.74
C TRP A 347 -26.54 -1.36 9.76
N ARG A 348 -27.23 -1.11 10.88
CA ARG A 348 -27.76 -2.20 11.70
C ARG A 348 -29.19 -2.42 11.22
N GLY A 349 -29.39 -3.41 10.36
CA GLY A 349 -30.73 -3.90 10.10
C GLY A 349 -31.41 -4.20 11.43
N LYS A 350 -32.67 -3.71 11.62
CA LYS A 350 -33.49 -4.18 12.75
C LYS A 350 -33.64 -5.70 12.56
N GLN A 351 -33.06 -6.45 13.49
CA GLN A 351 -33.40 -7.87 13.67
C GLN A 351 -34.84 -8.01 14.08
#